data_6e2178644c2172b0ae141eb8aec4ae97
#
_entry.id   6e2178644c2172b0ae141eb8aec4ae97
#
_cell.length_a   1.000
_cell.length_b   1.000
_cell.length_c   1.000
_cell.angle_alpha   90.00
_cell.angle_beta   90.00
_cell.angle_gamma   90.00
#
_symmetry.space_group_name_H-M   'P 1'
#
loop_
_entity.id
_entity.type
_entity.pdbx_description
1 polymer ?
#
loop_
_entity_poly.entity_id
_entity_poly.type
_entity_poly.pdbx_seq_one_letter_code
_entity_poly.pdbx_strand_id
1 'polypeptide(L)'
;TVKINNLSKELSLFLNWLFNTNIQADMPGKGRTFRRKTAKFWSIWPLPPKVEEVHDVVYLDGIYLARNLCVLICCNDTHVLGWYVCRYEHARAWQCLMERIAEPKVVVSDGANGLPKALRKVWPHSSHQRCLFHIFCQVRRYTTSRPKTLAGKDLYSLAKALFNVKTMDQAFIWINELSAWRMTYSDFLREMTIDEFGNKRSTHERLLKAESSLWRLIRQQTLFTFLECIDIKVPTTNNRIEGGVNAQLRSMLRAHRGLSLERRLKAVYWWCYMHSPRPLSISDILNCMPTDESIAAIYKRLSSYCQIDRS
;
A
#
# COMPACT_ATOMS: atom_id res chain seq x y z
N THR A 1 -17.48 -33.17 -17.90
CA THR A 1 -16.04 -32.95 -18.22
C THR A 1 -15.85 -31.93 -19.36
N VAL A 2 -16.51 -32.09 -20.52
CA VAL A 2 -16.38 -31.17 -21.69
C VAL A 2 -16.81 -29.74 -21.34
N LYS A 3 -17.88 -29.56 -20.56
CA LYS A 3 -18.39 -28.23 -20.14
C LYS A 3 -17.40 -27.49 -19.22
N ILE A 4 -16.76 -28.22 -18.28
CA ILE A 4 -15.72 -27.67 -17.40
C ILE A 4 -14.50 -27.25 -18.18
N ASN A 5 -14.05 -28.06 -19.13
CA ASN A 5 -12.89 -27.74 -19.99
C ASN A 5 -13.14 -26.46 -20.82
N ASN A 6 -14.36 -26.24 -21.31
CA ASN A 6 -14.70 -25.03 -22.05
C ASN A 6 -14.72 -23.80 -21.12
N LEU A 7 -15.25 -23.92 -19.90
CA LEU A 7 -15.26 -22.83 -18.91
C LEU A 7 -13.83 -22.45 -18.51
N SER A 8 -12.97 -23.45 -18.29
CA SER A 8 -11.56 -23.22 -17.96
C SER A 8 -10.82 -22.47 -19.09
N LYS A 9 -11.06 -22.83 -20.35
CA LYS A 9 -10.49 -22.11 -21.51
C LYS A 9 -11.00 -20.66 -21.59
N GLU A 10 -12.28 -20.45 -21.32
CA GLU A 10 -12.87 -19.10 -21.34
C GLU A 10 -12.34 -18.23 -20.18
N LEU A 11 -12.14 -18.79 -18.98
CA LEU A 11 -11.51 -18.07 -17.87
C LEU A 11 -10.03 -17.76 -18.16
N SER A 12 -9.27 -18.69 -18.72
CA SER A 12 -7.90 -18.44 -19.18
C SER A 12 -7.84 -17.29 -20.19
N LEU A 13 -8.77 -17.27 -21.14
CA LEU A 13 -8.87 -16.19 -22.14
C LEU A 13 -9.20 -14.84 -21.47
N PHE A 14 -10.10 -14.86 -20.48
CA PHE A 14 -10.47 -13.68 -19.69
C PHE A 14 -9.26 -13.12 -18.91
N LEU A 15 -8.54 -13.98 -18.19
CA LEU A 15 -7.36 -13.58 -17.40
C LEU A 15 -6.22 -13.10 -18.30
N ASN A 16 -5.98 -13.77 -19.43
CA ASN A 16 -5.00 -13.34 -20.42
C ASN A 16 -5.32 -11.93 -20.96
N TRP A 17 -6.58 -11.67 -21.29
CA TRP A 17 -6.99 -10.35 -21.71
C TRP A 17 -6.83 -9.33 -20.58
N LEU A 18 -7.26 -9.67 -19.36
CA LEU A 18 -7.26 -8.76 -18.23
C LEU A 18 -5.86 -8.29 -17.83
N PHE A 19 -4.87 -9.20 -17.87
CA PHE A 19 -3.50 -8.91 -17.44
C PHE A 19 -2.59 -8.35 -18.54
N ASN A 20 -3.03 -8.43 -19.78
CA ASN A 20 -2.30 -7.86 -20.91
C ASN A 20 -2.89 -6.53 -21.35
N THR A 21 -2.23 -5.87 -22.32
CA THR A 21 -2.65 -4.57 -22.88
C THR A 21 -3.58 -4.71 -24.07
N ASN A 22 -4.05 -5.93 -24.39
CA ASN A 22 -4.91 -6.20 -25.53
C ASN A 22 -6.25 -5.48 -25.38
N ILE A 23 -6.68 -4.75 -26.41
CA ILE A 23 -7.99 -4.13 -26.43
C ILE A 23 -9.08 -5.17 -26.75
N GLN A 24 -10.31 -4.93 -26.27
CA GLN A 24 -11.42 -5.88 -26.51
C GLN A 24 -11.73 -6.06 -28.01
N ALA A 25 -11.47 -5.07 -28.84
CA ALA A 25 -11.71 -5.16 -30.28
C ALA A 25 -10.87 -6.25 -30.97
N ASP A 26 -9.70 -6.56 -30.44
CA ASP A 26 -8.79 -7.58 -30.97
C ASP A 26 -9.19 -8.99 -30.53
N MET A 27 -10.13 -9.10 -29.59
CA MET A 27 -10.59 -10.37 -29.06
C MET A 27 -11.66 -11.01 -29.99
N PRO A 28 -11.91 -12.34 -29.88
CA PRO A 28 -12.83 -13.07 -30.74
C PRO A 28 -14.18 -12.36 -30.94
N GLY A 29 -14.62 -12.28 -32.21
CA GLY A 29 -15.86 -11.61 -32.61
C GLY A 29 -15.84 -10.11 -32.41
N LYS A 30 -14.68 -9.46 -32.67
CA LYS A 30 -14.45 -8.02 -32.46
C LYS A 30 -14.89 -7.58 -31.05
N GLY A 31 -14.60 -8.42 -30.06
CA GLY A 31 -14.93 -8.22 -28.64
C GLY A 31 -16.37 -8.56 -28.24
N ARG A 32 -17.33 -8.69 -29.15
CA ARG A 32 -18.74 -9.00 -28.80
C ARG A 32 -18.88 -10.42 -28.25
N THR A 33 -18.35 -11.40 -28.96
CA THR A 33 -18.33 -12.82 -28.52
C THR A 33 -17.52 -12.99 -27.24
N PHE A 34 -16.37 -12.34 -27.17
CA PHE A 34 -15.54 -12.32 -25.97
C PHE A 34 -16.32 -11.81 -24.75
N ARG A 35 -16.94 -10.62 -24.81
CA ARG A 35 -17.73 -10.06 -23.71
C ARG A 35 -18.84 -10.99 -23.26
N ARG A 36 -19.58 -11.60 -24.20
CA ARG A 36 -20.67 -12.53 -23.87
C ARG A 36 -20.16 -13.76 -23.12
N LYS A 37 -19.05 -14.33 -23.56
CA LYS A 37 -18.46 -15.54 -22.93
C LYS A 37 -17.83 -15.26 -21.57
N THR A 38 -17.24 -14.08 -21.40
CA THR A 38 -16.48 -13.73 -20.19
C THR A 38 -17.29 -12.97 -19.13
N ALA A 39 -18.52 -12.53 -19.47
CA ALA A 39 -19.37 -11.74 -18.57
C ALA A 39 -19.57 -12.39 -17.19
N LYS A 40 -19.73 -13.70 -17.14
CA LYS A 40 -19.92 -14.51 -15.93
C LYS A 40 -18.73 -14.46 -14.96
N PHE A 41 -17.51 -14.25 -15.44
CA PHE A 41 -16.32 -14.19 -14.58
C PHE A 41 -16.22 -12.89 -13.78
N TRP A 42 -16.98 -11.87 -14.19
CA TRP A 42 -17.10 -10.66 -13.40
C TRP A 42 -17.98 -10.82 -12.15
N SER A 43 -18.76 -11.91 -12.02
CA SER A 43 -19.47 -12.20 -10.78
C SER A 43 -18.60 -12.85 -9.70
N ILE A 44 -17.42 -13.38 -10.07
CA ILE A 44 -16.53 -14.10 -9.16
C ILE A 44 -15.68 -13.11 -8.34
N TRP A 45 -15.55 -13.41 -7.03
CA TRP A 45 -14.68 -12.69 -6.10
C TRP A 45 -13.51 -13.57 -5.69
N PRO A 46 -12.32 -13.40 -6.26
CA PRO A 46 -11.11 -14.07 -5.77
C PRO A 46 -10.78 -13.55 -4.37
N LEU A 47 -10.87 -14.41 -3.37
CA LEU A 47 -10.62 -14.04 -1.98
C LEU A 47 -9.14 -14.11 -1.63
N PRO A 48 -8.64 -13.21 -0.77
CA PRO A 48 -7.26 -13.29 -0.28
C PRO A 48 -7.07 -14.57 0.53
N PRO A 49 -5.93 -15.26 0.37
CA PRO A 49 -5.59 -16.43 1.16
C PRO A 49 -5.39 -16.06 2.63
N LYS A 50 -5.44 -17.04 3.52
CA LYS A 50 -4.84 -16.96 4.84
C LYS A 50 -3.38 -17.38 4.72
N VAL A 51 -2.45 -16.57 5.21
CA VAL A 51 -1.01 -16.81 5.14
C VAL A 51 -0.51 -17.12 6.55
N GLU A 52 -0.11 -18.35 6.79
CA GLU A 52 0.38 -18.82 8.09
C GLU A 52 1.91 -18.85 8.16
N GLU A 53 2.57 -18.70 7.02
CA GLU A 53 4.03 -18.63 6.91
C GLU A 53 4.53 -17.27 7.41
N VAL A 54 5.54 -17.31 8.28
CA VAL A 54 6.21 -16.09 8.77
C VAL A 54 7.24 -15.63 7.74
N HIS A 55 7.09 -14.41 7.24
CA HIS A 55 8.01 -13.81 6.28
C HIS A 55 9.03 -12.90 6.98
N ASP A 56 10.25 -12.86 6.46
CA ASP A 56 11.29 -11.95 6.98
C ASP A 56 10.92 -10.50 6.72
N VAL A 57 10.52 -10.16 5.50
CA VAL A 57 10.14 -8.80 5.09
C VAL A 57 8.83 -8.81 4.32
N VAL A 58 7.91 -7.92 4.70
CA VAL A 58 6.71 -7.63 3.91
C VAL A 58 6.58 -6.13 3.64
N TYR A 59 5.88 -5.81 2.55
CA TYR A 59 5.63 -4.44 2.11
C TYR A 59 4.13 -4.16 2.18
N LEU A 60 3.77 -3.01 2.71
CA LEU A 60 2.40 -2.55 2.84
C LEU A 60 2.20 -1.23 2.10
N ASP A 61 1.19 -1.17 1.24
CA ASP A 61 0.80 0.04 0.53
C ASP A 61 -0.67 -0.01 0.10
N GLY A 62 -1.26 1.14 -0.23
CA GLY A 62 -2.61 1.28 -0.73
C GLY A 62 -2.67 1.73 -2.18
N ILE A 63 -3.62 1.20 -2.94
CA ILE A 63 -3.95 1.70 -4.28
C ILE A 63 -5.36 2.27 -4.31
N TYR A 64 -5.49 3.56 -4.65
CA TYR A 64 -6.78 4.22 -4.79
C TYR A 64 -7.35 4.01 -6.20
N LEU A 65 -8.54 3.43 -6.27
CA LEU A 65 -9.31 3.23 -7.51
C LEU A 65 -10.28 4.38 -7.77
N ALA A 66 -10.71 5.04 -6.69
CA ALA A 66 -11.52 6.25 -6.69
C ALA A 66 -11.27 7.02 -5.37
N ARG A 67 -11.82 8.23 -5.24
CA ARG A 67 -11.68 9.06 -4.04
C ARG A 67 -12.06 8.31 -2.74
N ASN A 68 -13.08 7.46 -2.81
CA ASN A 68 -13.62 6.71 -1.66
C ASN A 68 -13.49 5.20 -1.83
N LEU A 69 -12.49 4.74 -2.56
CA LEU A 69 -12.23 3.31 -2.77
C LEU A 69 -10.72 3.07 -2.86
N CYS A 70 -10.21 2.42 -1.85
CA CYS A 70 -8.81 2.02 -1.73
C CYS A 70 -8.72 0.50 -1.56
N VAL A 71 -7.71 -0.12 -2.15
CA VAL A 71 -7.32 -1.50 -1.87
C VAL A 71 -5.96 -1.48 -1.19
N LEU A 72 -5.93 -1.92 0.06
CA LEU A 72 -4.71 -2.15 0.82
C LEU A 72 -4.11 -3.47 0.35
N ILE A 73 -2.79 -3.50 0.16
CA ILE A 73 -2.08 -4.67 -0.34
C ILE A 73 -0.88 -4.96 0.56
N CYS A 74 -0.69 -6.24 0.86
CA CYS A 74 0.53 -6.78 1.47
C CYS A 74 1.21 -7.71 0.48
N CYS A 75 2.51 -7.54 0.28
CA CYS A 75 3.33 -8.44 -0.53
C CYS A 75 4.68 -8.70 0.14
N ASN A 76 5.34 -9.80 -0.25
CA ASN A 76 6.76 -10.04 -0.04
C ASN A 76 7.54 -9.75 -1.33
N ASP A 77 8.77 -10.20 -1.45
CA ASP A 77 9.61 -9.97 -2.64
C ASP A 77 9.08 -10.65 -3.91
N THR A 78 8.25 -11.68 -3.79
CA THR A 78 7.82 -12.51 -4.92
C THR A 78 6.31 -12.48 -5.15
N HIS A 79 5.51 -12.44 -4.10
CA HIS A 79 4.06 -12.68 -4.16
C HIS A 79 3.25 -11.62 -3.41
N VAL A 80 2.00 -11.48 -3.81
CA VAL A 80 0.97 -10.78 -3.04
C VAL A 80 0.45 -11.72 -1.96
N LEU A 81 0.56 -11.33 -0.71
CA LEU A 81 0.16 -12.13 0.45
C LEU A 81 -1.28 -11.89 0.87
N GLY A 82 -1.80 -10.69 0.61
CA GLY A 82 -3.17 -10.35 0.94
C GLY A 82 -3.58 -8.97 0.45
N TRP A 83 -4.90 -8.74 0.42
CA TRP A 83 -5.48 -7.44 0.07
C TRP A 83 -6.79 -7.23 0.82
N TYR A 84 -7.15 -5.96 1.03
CA TYR A 84 -8.36 -5.58 1.73
C TYR A 84 -8.95 -4.28 1.15
N VAL A 85 -10.25 -4.26 0.86
CA VAL A 85 -10.92 -3.08 0.32
C VAL A 85 -11.44 -2.18 1.44
N CYS A 86 -11.25 -0.88 1.30
CA CYS A 86 -11.74 0.12 2.24
C CYS A 86 -12.05 1.45 1.51
N ARG A 87 -12.70 2.37 2.21
CA ARG A 87 -12.94 3.72 1.67
C ARG A 87 -11.66 4.55 1.61
N TYR A 88 -10.86 4.47 2.65
CA TYR A 88 -9.57 5.15 2.82
C TYR A 88 -8.72 4.37 3.83
N GLU A 89 -7.44 4.64 3.84
CA GLU A 89 -6.50 4.02 4.75
C GLU A 89 -6.75 4.46 6.20
N HIS A 90 -7.07 3.51 7.05
CA HIS A 90 -7.27 3.72 8.49
C HIS A 90 -6.89 2.47 9.28
N ALA A 91 -6.68 2.63 10.59
CA ALA A 91 -6.15 1.57 11.44
C ALA A 91 -6.96 0.26 11.38
N ARG A 92 -8.30 0.31 11.38
CA ARG A 92 -9.13 -0.90 11.33
C ARG A 92 -9.01 -1.64 10.00
N ALA A 93 -8.92 -0.91 8.89
CA ALA A 93 -8.74 -1.53 7.57
C ALA A 93 -7.39 -2.27 7.48
N TRP A 94 -6.30 -1.64 7.97
CA TRP A 94 -5.00 -2.29 8.08
C TRP A 94 -5.04 -3.53 8.98
N GLN A 95 -5.72 -3.47 10.13
CA GLN A 95 -5.91 -4.63 11.01
C GLN A 95 -6.59 -5.79 10.27
N CYS A 96 -7.68 -5.54 9.56
CA CYS A 96 -8.39 -6.58 8.80
C CYS A 96 -7.52 -7.25 7.73
N LEU A 97 -6.62 -6.50 7.07
CA LEU A 97 -5.64 -7.09 6.17
C LEU A 97 -4.64 -7.96 6.94
N MET A 98 -4.07 -7.43 8.01
CA MET A 98 -2.98 -8.04 8.78
C MET A 98 -3.44 -9.30 9.54
N GLU A 99 -4.68 -9.33 10.05
CA GLU A 99 -5.28 -10.46 10.77
C GLU A 99 -5.32 -11.76 9.94
N ARG A 100 -5.12 -11.67 8.63
CA ARG A 100 -5.09 -12.82 7.70
C ARG A 100 -3.68 -13.31 7.36
N ILE A 101 -2.66 -12.66 7.85
CA ILE A 101 -1.24 -12.92 7.50
C ILE A 101 -0.48 -13.07 8.81
N ALA A 102 0.34 -14.11 8.91
CA ALA A 102 1.23 -14.31 10.06
C ALA A 102 2.13 -13.09 10.26
N GLU A 103 2.40 -12.75 11.52
CA GLU A 103 3.25 -11.62 11.88
C GLU A 103 4.65 -11.73 11.24
N PRO A 104 5.05 -10.80 10.35
CA PRO A 104 6.37 -10.83 9.74
C PRO A 104 7.44 -10.28 10.71
N LYS A 105 8.72 -10.52 10.42
CA LYS A 105 9.80 -9.95 11.22
C LYS A 105 9.94 -8.44 10.97
N VAL A 106 9.86 -8.00 9.71
CA VAL A 106 10.00 -6.61 9.32
C VAL A 106 8.90 -6.17 8.34
N VAL A 107 8.37 -4.98 8.57
CA VAL A 107 7.42 -4.32 7.68
C VAL A 107 8.07 -3.09 7.04
N VAL A 108 8.00 -2.96 5.73
CA VAL A 108 8.43 -1.76 4.99
C VAL A 108 7.19 -1.03 4.46
N SER A 109 7.07 0.27 4.72
CA SER A 109 5.93 1.07 4.24
C SER A 109 6.27 2.56 4.05
N ASP A 110 5.40 3.27 3.36
CA ASP A 110 5.43 4.73 3.25
C ASP A 110 4.97 5.45 4.55
N GLY A 111 4.35 4.70 5.47
CA GLY A 111 3.81 5.18 6.74
C GLY A 111 2.41 5.78 6.64
N ALA A 112 1.58 5.14 5.86
CA ALA A 112 0.17 5.45 5.69
C ALA A 112 -0.58 5.67 7.00
N ASN A 113 -1.64 6.49 6.94
CA ASN A 113 -2.45 6.81 8.11
C ASN A 113 -3.04 5.54 8.75
N GLY A 114 -2.95 5.49 10.08
CA GLY A 114 -3.48 4.39 10.87
C GLY A 114 -2.62 3.12 10.88
N LEU A 115 -1.66 2.96 9.96
CA LEU A 115 -0.78 1.78 9.90
C LEU A 115 0.04 1.59 11.20
N PRO A 116 0.70 2.61 11.79
CA PRO A 116 1.44 2.40 13.05
C PRO A 116 0.56 1.93 14.21
N LYS A 117 -0.72 2.34 14.23
CA LYS A 117 -1.69 1.87 15.24
C LYS A 117 -2.09 0.41 14.99
N ALA A 118 -2.24 0.02 13.74
CA ALA A 118 -2.56 -1.35 13.35
C ALA A 118 -1.39 -2.30 13.66
N LEU A 119 -0.16 -1.92 13.32
CA LEU A 119 1.06 -2.67 13.61
C LEU A 119 1.16 -2.99 15.11
N ARG A 120 1.10 -1.99 15.98
CA ARG A 120 1.16 -2.22 17.44
C ARG A 120 0.08 -3.15 17.97
N LYS A 121 -1.07 -3.27 17.29
CA LYS A 121 -2.17 -4.10 17.75
C LYS A 121 -2.11 -5.53 17.20
N VAL A 122 -1.73 -5.72 15.95
CA VAL A 122 -1.83 -7.01 15.25
C VAL A 122 -0.46 -7.66 15.09
N TRP A 123 0.57 -6.86 14.84
CA TRP A 123 1.96 -7.31 14.67
C TRP A 123 2.90 -6.57 15.64
N PRO A 124 2.74 -6.77 16.97
CA PRO A 124 3.47 -5.99 18.00
C PRO A 124 4.98 -6.26 18.01
N HIS A 125 5.43 -7.42 17.49
CA HIS A 125 6.83 -7.81 17.45
C HIS A 125 7.52 -7.50 16.13
N SER A 126 6.77 -7.05 15.12
CA SER A 126 7.35 -6.67 13.84
C SER A 126 8.11 -5.36 13.94
N SER A 127 9.34 -5.33 13.47
CA SER A 127 10.09 -4.09 13.26
C SER A 127 9.53 -3.33 12.05
N HIS A 128 9.54 -1.99 12.11
CA HIS A 128 8.95 -1.18 11.04
C HIS A 128 10.00 -0.26 10.40
N GLN A 129 10.30 -0.48 9.14
CA GLN A 129 11.13 0.42 8.33
C GLN A 129 10.26 1.38 7.52
N ARG A 130 10.46 2.67 7.72
CA ARG A 130 9.86 3.71 6.87
C ARG A 130 10.66 3.90 5.60
N CYS A 131 9.96 3.96 4.47
CA CYS A 131 10.56 4.20 3.16
C CYS A 131 11.34 5.52 3.13
N LEU A 132 12.66 5.46 2.96
CA LEU A 132 13.52 6.66 2.95
C LEU A 132 13.15 7.62 1.81
N PHE A 133 12.69 7.10 0.67
CA PHE A 133 12.24 7.94 -0.44
C PHE A 133 11.02 8.79 -0.05
N HIS A 134 10.03 8.21 0.65
CA HIS A 134 8.87 8.95 1.13
C HIS A 134 9.23 9.95 2.22
N ILE A 135 10.19 9.63 3.09
CA ILE A 135 10.71 10.57 4.09
C ILE A 135 11.36 11.76 3.40
N PHE A 136 12.24 11.51 2.41
CA PHE A 136 12.83 12.57 1.60
C PHE A 136 11.75 13.41 0.88
N CYS A 137 10.76 12.77 0.26
CA CYS A 137 9.66 13.47 -0.41
C CYS A 137 8.84 14.33 0.58
N GLN A 138 8.65 13.87 1.81
CA GLN A 138 7.99 14.63 2.86
C GLN A 138 8.79 15.88 3.24
N VAL A 139 10.10 15.76 3.49
CA VAL A 139 10.97 16.92 3.77
C VAL A 139 10.97 17.87 2.57
N ARG A 140 11.15 17.36 1.35
CA ARG A 140 11.10 18.16 0.11
C ARG A 140 9.78 18.93 -0.05
N ARG A 141 8.65 18.39 0.39
CA ARG A 141 7.35 19.08 0.38
C ARG A 141 7.35 20.30 1.29
N TYR A 142 8.08 20.26 2.39
CA TYR A 142 8.21 21.37 3.32
C TYR A 142 9.30 22.37 2.92
N THR A 143 10.47 21.91 2.47
CA THR A 143 11.59 22.77 2.07
C THR A 143 11.47 23.30 0.65
N THR A 144 10.65 22.68 -0.21
CA THR A 144 10.59 22.79 -1.67
C THR A 144 11.76 22.06 -2.35
N SER A 145 11.73 21.92 -3.68
CA SER A 145 12.82 21.35 -4.46
C SER A 145 14.03 22.31 -4.65
N ARG A 146 13.81 23.61 -4.42
CA ARG A 146 14.79 24.69 -4.52
C ARG A 146 14.66 25.61 -3.31
N PRO A 147 15.15 25.20 -2.13
CA PRO A 147 15.04 26.02 -0.92
C PRO A 147 15.77 27.34 -1.08
N LYS A 148 15.16 28.43 -0.63
CA LYS A 148 15.74 29.77 -0.71
C LYS A 148 16.63 30.09 0.49
N THR A 149 16.23 29.66 1.68
CA THR A 149 16.96 29.93 2.93
C THR A 149 18.11 28.93 3.12
N LEU A 150 19.16 29.32 3.82
CA LEU A 150 20.26 28.41 4.18
C LEU A 150 19.76 27.24 5.01
N ALA A 151 18.96 27.49 6.04
CA ALA A 151 18.35 26.46 6.87
C ALA A 151 17.54 25.45 6.03
N GLY A 152 16.80 25.92 5.04
CA GLY A 152 16.07 25.05 4.13
C GLY A 152 16.95 24.22 3.21
N LYS A 153 18.05 24.80 2.69
CA LYS A 153 19.04 24.10 1.86
C LYS A 153 19.73 22.97 2.64
N ASP A 154 20.15 23.26 3.86
CA ASP A 154 20.87 22.31 4.70
C ASP A 154 19.95 21.18 5.15
N LEU A 155 18.71 21.48 5.55
CA LEU A 155 17.74 20.43 5.90
C LEU A 155 17.37 19.54 4.71
N TYR A 156 17.27 20.13 3.50
CA TYR A 156 17.06 19.37 2.26
C TYR A 156 18.27 18.45 1.98
N SER A 157 19.48 18.94 2.17
CA SER A 157 20.72 18.17 1.97
C SER A 157 20.83 17.03 2.99
N LEU A 158 20.51 17.29 4.26
CA LEU A 158 20.42 16.26 5.30
C LEU A 158 19.41 15.16 4.93
N ALA A 159 18.22 15.53 4.49
CA ALA A 159 17.22 14.54 4.06
C ALA A 159 17.71 13.71 2.86
N LYS A 160 18.46 14.31 1.94
CA LYS A 160 19.08 13.61 0.81
C LYS A 160 20.22 12.69 1.26
N ALA A 161 20.97 13.08 2.28
CA ALA A 161 22.08 12.30 2.82
C ALA A 161 21.62 10.96 3.46
N LEU A 162 20.34 10.82 3.85
CA LEU A 162 19.77 9.56 4.34
C LEU A 162 20.00 8.38 3.38
N PHE A 163 20.02 8.61 2.07
CA PHE A 163 20.27 7.55 1.09
C PHE A 163 21.69 6.99 1.12
N ASN A 164 22.63 7.73 1.70
CA ASN A 164 24.03 7.35 1.81
C ASN A 164 24.37 6.65 3.14
N VAL A 165 23.45 6.64 4.10
CA VAL A 165 23.64 5.96 5.39
C VAL A 165 23.62 4.45 5.18
N LYS A 166 24.70 3.77 5.56
CA LYS A 166 24.90 2.32 5.37
C LYS A 166 25.34 1.58 6.64
N THR A 167 25.74 2.32 7.66
CA THR A 167 26.20 1.77 8.96
C THR A 167 25.56 2.52 10.12
N MET A 168 25.57 1.90 11.31
CA MET A 168 25.07 2.55 12.52
C MET A 168 25.88 3.81 12.87
N ASP A 169 27.19 3.79 12.66
CA ASP A 169 28.04 4.97 12.89
C ASP A 169 27.61 6.14 12.01
N GLN A 170 27.35 5.87 10.72
CA GLN A 170 26.84 6.89 9.81
C GLN A 170 25.46 7.39 10.21
N ALA A 171 24.59 6.52 10.76
CA ALA A 171 23.30 6.93 11.30
C ALA A 171 23.45 7.85 12.52
N PHE A 172 24.38 7.55 13.43
CA PHE A 172 24.71 8.44 14.55
C PHE A 172 25.27 9.79 14.10
N ILE A 173 26.19 9.79 13.11
CA ILE A 173 26.70 11.04 12.53
C ILE A 173 25.54 11.85 11.94
N TRP A 174 24.65 11.24 11.19
CA TRP A 174 23.51 11.91 10.58
C TRP A 174 22.54 12.49 11.65
N ILE A 175 22.29 11.78 12.73
CA ILE A 175 21.46 12.28 13.88
C ILE A 175 22.13 13.50 14.52
N ASN A 176 23.44 13.46 14.71
CA ASN A 176 24.20 14.59 15.24
C ASN A 176 24.18 15.81 14.32
N GLU A 177 24.26 15.61 13.01
CA GLU A 177 24.12 16.68 12.02
C GLU A 177 22.72 17.30 12.04
N LEU A 178 21.66 16.51 12.23
CA LEU A 178 20.29 17.01 12.42
C LEU A 178 20.18 17.85 13.70
N SER A 179 20.83 17.41 14.78
CA SER A 179 20.88 18.16 16.05
C SER A 179 21.66 19.47 15.88
N ALA A 180 22.80 19.43 15.23
CA ALA A 180 23.62 20.61 14.94
C ALA A 180 22.87 21.61 14.07
N TRP A 181 22.13 21.14 13.04
CA TRP A 181 21.26 21.98 12.23
C TRP A 181 20.25 22.74 13.10
N ARG A 182 19.60 22.06 14.04
CA ARG A 182 18.63 22.68 14.96
C ARG A 182 19.27 23.77 15.83
N MET A 183 20.49 23.52 16.32
CA MET A 183 21.24 24.47 17.13
C MET A 183 21.68 25.68 16.31
N THR A 184 22.25 25.47 15.13
CA THR A 184 22.73 26.51 14.23
C THR A 184 21.63 27.49 13.82
N TYR A 185 20.43 26.97 13.55
CA TYR A 185 19.29 27.78 13.08
C TYR A 185 18.27 28.10 14.16
N SER A 186 18.62 27.95 15.48
CA SER A 186 17.68 28.10 16.57
C SER A 186 16.97 29.45 16.59
N ASP A 187 17.72 30.55 16.42
CA ASP A 187 17.17 31.91 16.47
C ASP A 187 16.30 32.22 15.23
N PHE A 188 16.80 31.86 14.04
CA PHE A 188 16.04 31.93 12.80
C PHE A 188 14.71 31.16 12.91
N LEU A 189 14.69 29.97 13.48
CA LEU A 189 13.49 29.16 13.60
C LEU A 189 12.49 29.67 14.67
N ARG A 190 12.95 30.54 15.59
CA ARG A 190 12.08 31.20 16.59
C ARG A 190 11.37 32.44 16.06
N GLU A 191 11.72 32.93 14.88
CA GLU A 191 11.07 34.09 14.28
C GLU A 191 9.56 33.93 14.18
N MET A 192 8.82 34.97 14.55
CA MET A 192 7.36 34.98 14.55
C MET A 192 6.86 36.08 13.59
N THR A 193 5.87 35.73 12.82
CA THR A 193 5.10 36.67 11.98
C THR A 193 3.75 36.91 12.61
N ILE A 194 3.31 38.17 12.63
CA ILE A 194 1.95 38.55 13.05
C ILE A 194 1.10 38.64 11.79
N ASP A 195 -0.02 37.93 11.74
CA ASP A 195 -0.96 38.02 10.63
C ASP A 195 -1.84 39.29 10.75
N GLU A 196 -2.63 39.58 9.71
CA GLU A 196 -3.54 40.73 9.63
C GLU A 196 -4.62 40.75 10.73
N PHE A 197 -4.84 39.64 11.41
CA PHE A 197 -5.76 39.52 12.56
C PHE A 197 -5.05 39.62 13.92
N GLY A 198 -3.73 39.89 13.94
CA GLY A 198 -2.94 39.99 15.16
C GLY A 198 -2.48 38.66 15.74
N ASN A 199 -2.72 37.50 15.06
CA ASN A 199 -2.28 36.21 15.55
C ASN A 199 -0.79 35.97 15.26
N LYS A 200 -0.06 35.53 16.26
CA LYS A 200 1.35 35.15 16.13
C LYS A 200 1.47 33.75 15.51
N ARG A 201 2.25 33.64 14.43
CA ARG A 201 2.57 32.38 13.78
C ARG A 201 4.09 32.23 13.63
N SER A 202 4.60 31.00 13.73
CA SER A 202 6.00 30.76 13.39
C SER A 202 6.24 31.07 11.91
N THR A 203 7.20 31.96 11.62
CA THR A 203 7.61 32.32 10.27
C THR A 203 8.11 31.11 9.48
N HIS A 204 8.78 30.20 10.18
CA HIS A 204 9.43 29.03 9.60
C HIS A 204 8.71 27.71 9.95
N GLU A 205 7.39 27.73 10.12
CA GLU A 205 6.55 26.58 10.51
C GLU A 205 6.81 25.34 9.65
N ARG A 206 7.06 25.54 8.36
CA ARG A 206 7.31 24.42 7.44
C ARG A 206 8.63 23.69 7.76
N LEU A 207 9.70 24.42 8.06
CA LEU A 207 10.98 23.82 8.45
C LEU A 207 10.85 23.10 9.80
N LEU A 208 10.15 23.68 10.77
CA LEU A 208 9.85 23.07 12.05
C LEU A 208 9.06 21.76 11.88
N LYS A 209 8.08 21.74 10.99
CA LYS A 209 7.31 20.53 10.67
C LYS A 209 8.18 19.44 10.03
N ALA A 210 9.08 19.82 9.12
CA ALA A 210 10.02 18.91 8.49
C ALA A 210 10.95 18.26 9.52
N GLU A 211 11.60 19.07 10.33
CA GLU A 211 12.48 18.62 11.41
C GLU A 211 11.75 17.73 12.41
N SER A 212 10.60 18.18 12.94
CA SER A 212 9.78 17.40 13.87
C SER A 212 9.36 16.05 13.31
N SER A 213 9.14 15.97 11.99
CA SER A 213 8.82 14.69 11.33
C SER A 213 9.99 13.72 11.37
N LEU A 214 11.23 14.18 11.16
CA LEU A 214 12.44 13.37 11.24
C LEU A 214 12.69 12.89 12.67
N TRP A 215 12.62 13.78 13.66
CA TRP A 215 12.76 13.41 15.07
C TRP A 215 11.71 12.39 15.52
N ARG A 216 10.48 12.50 15.03
CA ARG A 216 9.44 11.52 15.31
C ARG A 216 9.82 10.13 14.81
N LEU A 217 10.39 10.00 13.61
CA LEU A 217 10.81 8.72 13.04
C LEU A 217 11.97 8.10 13.82
N ILE A 218 12.92 8.93 14.28
CA ILE A 218 14.02 8.50 15.15
C ILE A 218 13.46 7.94 16.47
N ARG A 219 12.61 8.71 17.17
CA ARG A 219 11.99 8.28 18.43
C ARG A 219 11.10 7.04 18.29
N GLN A 220 10.52 6.81 17.11
CA GLN A 220 9.72 5.63 16.81
C GLN A 220 10.57 4.45 16.34
N GLN A 221 11.88 4.60 16.22
CA GLN A 221 12.82 3.58 15.74
C GLN A 221 12.41 3.01 14.35
N THR A 222 11.91 3.88 13.46
CA THR A 222 11.42 3.47 12.13
C THR A 222 12.27 4.00 10.98
N LEU A 223 13.33 4.78 11.29
CA LEU A 223 14.18 5.40 10.29
C LEU A 223 15.35 4.50 9.87
N PHE A 224 15.97 3.80 10.80
CA PHE A 224 17.19 3.04 10.62
C PHE A 224 17.02 1.54 10.94
N THR A 225 15.79 1.02 10.95
CA THR A 225 15.50 -0.39 11.17
C THR A 225 16.31 -1.32 10.26
N PHE A 226 16.59 -0.88 9.04
CA PHE A 226 17.39 -1.63 8.06
C PHE A 226 18.86 -1.83 8.49
N LEU A 227 19.35 -1.08 9.49
CA LEU A 227 20.69 -1.25 10.08
C LEU A 227 20.67 -2.11 11.34
N GLU A 228 19.52 -2.19 12.02
CA GLU A 228 19.35 -2.91 13.27
C GLU A 228 19.12 -4.41 13.04
N CYS A 229 18.52 -4.79 11.92
CA CYS A 229 18.22 -6.17 11.57
C CYS A 229 19.43 -6.82 10.87
N ILE A 230 20.38 -7.37 11.65
CA ILE A 230 21.67 -7.88 11.14
C ILE A 230 21.46 -9.13 10.24
N ASP A 231 20.54 -10.02 10.61
CA ASP A 231 20.29 -11.29 9.92
C ASP A 231 19.33 -11.18 8.73
N ILE A 232 18.76 -10.01 8.51
CA ILE A 232 17.75 -9.79 7.48
C ILE A 232 18.15 -8.59 6.62
N LYS A 233 18.22 -8.79 5.29
CA LYS A 233 18.41 -7.69 4.37
C LYS A 233 17.12 -6.88 4.24
N VAL A 234 16.99 -5.84 5.03
CA VAL A 234 15.82 -4.95 5.01
C VAL A 234 16.00 -3.87 3.95
N PRO A 235 15.09 -3.74 2.97
CA PRO A 235 15.12 -2.66 1.99
C PRO A 235 14.81 -1.31 2.61
N THR A 236 15.51 -0.28 2.16
CA THR A 236 15.32 1.11 2.61
C THR A 236 14.15 1.82 1.94
N THR A 237 13.56 1.20 0.89
CA THR A 237 12.47 1.80 0.09
C THR A 237 11.32 0.82 -0.09
N ASN A 238 10.14 1.37 -0.29
CA ASN A 238 8.90 0.62 -0.58
C ASN A 238 8.74 0.30 -2.09
N ASN A 239 9.82 0.38 -2.86
CA ASN A 239 9.78 0.24 -4.33
C ASN A 239 9.25 -1.12 -4.79
N ARG A 240 9.40 -2.17 -3.98
CA ARG A 240 8.90 -3.51 -4.31
C ARG A 240 7.37 -3.50 -4.52
N ILE A 241 6.62 -2.81 -3.68
CA ILE A 241 5.17 -2.72 -3.83
C ILE A 241 4.75 -1.57 -4.76
N GLU A 242 5.40 -0.42 -4.68
CA GLU A 242 5.05 0.75 -5.51
C GLU A 242 5.41 0.58 -6.98
N GLY A 243 6.67 0.24 -7.26
CA GLY A 243 7.20 0.02 -8.61
C GLY A 243 6.88 -1.37 -9.17
N GLY A 244 6.75 -2.37 -8.30
CA GLY A 244 6.38 -3.73 -8.66
C GLY A 244 4.87 -3.92 -8.77
N VAL A 245 4.19 -4.05 -7.66
CA VAL A 245 2.75 -4.41 -7.60
C VAL A 245 1.86 -3.27 -8.10
N ASN A 246 1.95 -2.10 -7.47
CA ASN A 246 1.06 -0.98 -7.76
C ASN A 246 1.26 -0.40 -9.16
N ALA A 247 2.50 -0.41 -9.68
CA ALA A 247 2.77 0.03 -11.04
C ALA A 247 2.11 -0.89 -12.08
N GLN A 248 2.17 -2.21 -11.88
CA GLN A 248 1.52 -3.18 -12.76
C GLN A 248 0.00 -3.06 -12.70
N LEU A 249 -0.58 -2.93 -11.50
CA LEU A 249 -2.02 -2.69 -11.32
C LEU A 249 -2.47 -1.40 -12.02
N ARG A 250 -1.72 -0.31 -11.87
CA ARG A 250 -2.03 0.96 -12.56
C ARG A 250 -1.92 0.82 -14.09
N SER A 251 -0.96 0.04 -14.59
CA SER A 251 -0.81 -0.24 -16.02
C SER A 251 -2.01 -1.03 -16.55
N MET A 252 -2.40 -2.11 -15.88
CA MET A 252 -3.58 -2.92 -16.19
C MET A 252 -4.86 -2.06 -16.22
N LEU A 253 -5.08 -1.27 -15.16
CA LEU A 253 -6.27 -0.41 -15.07
C LEU A 253 -6.29 0.69 -16.13
N ARG A 254 -5.13 1.19 -16.57
CA ARG A 254 -5.04 2.14 -17.70
C ARG A 254 -5.35 1.49 -19.05
N ALA A 255 -4.90 0.26 -19.25
CA ALA A 255 -5.24 -0.51 -20.47
C ALA A 255 -6.76 -0.75 -20.56
N HIS A 256 -7.42 -0.92 -19.42
CA HIS A 256 -8.85 -1.23 -19.30
C HIS A 256 -9.68 -0.07 -18.72
N ARG A 257 -9.38 1.18 -19.10
CA ARG A 257 -10.01 2.39 -18.54
C ARG A 257 -11.53 2.46 -18.71
N GLY A 258 -12.13 1.67 -19.60
CA GLY A 258 -13.58 1.55 -19.80
C GLY A 258 -14.32 0.67 -18.79
N LEU A 259 -13.62 0.04 -17.83
CA LEU A 259 -14.24 -0.77 -16.80
C LEU A 259 -14.98 0.11 -15.79
N SER A 260 -16.18 -0.33 -15.37
CA SER A 260 -16.89 0.24 -14.22
C SER A 260 -16.04 0.15 -12.95
N LEU A 261 -16.34 0.96 -11.94
CA LEU A 261 -15.59 0.97 -10.67
C LEU A 261 -15.58 -0.42 -10.01
N GLU A 262 -16.71 -1.11 -10.02
CA GLU A 262 -16.83 -2.48 -9.51
C GLU A 262 -15.91 -3.45 -10.27
N ARG A 263 -15.91 -3.40 -11.61
CA ARG A 263 -15.04 -4.27 -12.41
C ARG A 263 -13.57 -3.92 -12.25
N ARG A 264 -13.24 -2.65 -12.03
CA ARG A 264 -11.87 -2.24 -11.67
C ARG A 264 -11.43 -2.84 -10.34
N LEU A 265 -12.32 -2.87 -9.34
CA LEU A 265 -12.07 -3.53 -8.06
C LEU A 265 -11.85 -5.03 -8.25
N LYS A 266 -12.75 -5.70 -8.97
CA LYS A 266 -12.62 -7.14 -9.27
C LYS A 266 -11.38 -7.46 -10.11
N ALA A 267 -10.97 -6.58 -11.02
CA ALA A 267 -9.72 -6.70 -11.76
C ALA A 267 -8.48 -6.70 -10.84
N VAL A 268 -8.47 -5.82 -9.84
CA VAL A 268 -7.40 -5.80 -8.81
C VAL A 268 -7.43 -7.09 -8.00
N TYR A 269 -8.58 -7.58 -7.59
CA TYR A 269 -8.73 -8.85 -6.86
C TYR A 269 -8.21 -10.04 -7.68
N TRP A 270 -8.58 -10.12 -8.96
CA TRP A 270 -8.08 -11.15 -9.87
C TRP A 270 -6.55 -11.10 -10.01
N TRP A 271 -6.02 -9.90 -10.18
CA TRP A 271 -4.58 -9.71 -10.33
C TRP A 271 -3.85 -10.14 -9.04
N CYS A 272 -4.28 -9.65 -7.89
CA CYS A 272 -3.69 -10.01 -6.59
C CYS A 272 -3.76 -11.52 -6.34
N TYR A 273 -4.90 -12.15 -6.63
CA TYR A 273 -5.10 -13.57 -6.44
C TYR A 273 -4.16 -14.41 -7.31
N MET A 274 -4.05 -14.08 -8.59
CA MET A 274 -3.19 -14.83 -9.50
C MET A 274 -1.68 -14.60 -9.25
N HIS A 275 -1.34 -13.56 -8.49
CA HIS A 275 0.04 -13.29 -8.03
C HIS A 275 0.26 -13.68 -6.56
N SER A 276 -0.68 -14.41 -5.95
CA SER A 276 -0.49 -14.99 -4.61
C SER A 276 0.37 -16.27 -4.67
N PRO A 277 0.93 -16.77 -3.53
CA PRO A 277 1.88 -17.88 -3.54
C PRO A 277 1.34 -19.19 -4.14
N ARG A 278 0.05 -19.46 -3.96
CA ARG A 278 -0.57 -20.72 -4.39
C ARG A 278 -2.00 -20.49 -4.90
N PRO A 279 -2.16 -19.84 -6.05
CA PRO A 279 -3.49 -19.70 -6.64
C PRO A 279 -4.03 -21.08 -7.01
N LEU A 280 -5.31 -21.31 -6.76
CA LEU A 280 -5.99 -22.54 -7.16
C LEU A 280 -5.94 -22.73 -8.68
N SER A 281 -6.12 -23.98 -9.12
CA SER A 281 -6.32 -24.27 -10.52
C SER A 281 -7.56 -23.54 -11.04
N ILE A 282 -7.61 -23.27 -12.35
CA ILE A 282 -8.76 -22.59 -12.96
C ILE A 282 -10.07 -23.33 -12.70
N SER A 283 -10.04 -24.67 -12.69
CA SER A 283 -11.21 -25.50 -12.38
C SER A 283 -11.66 -25.30 -10.93
N ASP A 284 -10.72 -25.25 -9.99
CA ASP A 284 -11.03 -25.12 -8.56
C ASP A 284 -11.52 -23.69 -8.25
N ILE A 285 -10.96 -22.67 -8.90
CA ILE A 285 -11.46 -21.30 -8.81
C ILE A 285 -12.96 -21.24 -9.15
N LEU A 286 -13.37 -21.89 -10.25
CA LEU A 286 -14.75 -21.91 -10.71
C LEU A 286 -15.71 -22.61 -9.73
N ASN A 287 -15.19 -23.57 -8.96
CA ASN A 287 -15.99 -24.36 -8.01
C ASN A 287 -16.03 -23.74 -6.59
N CYS A 288 -14.93 -23.08 -6.16
CA CYS A 288 -14.77 -22.69 -4.76
C CYS A 288 -14.92 -21.19 -4.49
N MET A 289 -14.70 -20.32 -5.52
CA MET A 289 -14.75 -18.87 -5.29
C MET A 289 -16.19 -18.37 -5.19
N PRO A 290 -16.45 -17.44 -4.24
CA PRO A 290 -17.78 -16.86 -4.10
C PRO A 290 -18.12 -16.00 -5.31
N THR A 291 -19.43 -15.94 -5.59
CA THR A 291 -20.02 -15.06 -6.62
C THR A 291 -20.88 -13.98 -5.99
N ASP A 292 -21.22 -12.95 -6.77
CA ASP A 292 -22.15 -11.90 -6.33
C ASP A 292 -23.46 -12.50 -5.75
N GLU A 293 -23.96 -13.56 -6.38
CA GLU A 293 -25.19 -14.25 -5.94
C GLU A 293 -24.98 -14.97 -4.60
N SER A 294 -23.87 -15.69 -4.43
CA SER A 294 -23.57 -16.37 -3.16
C SER A 294 -23.36 -15.38 -2.01
N ILE A 295 -22.71 -14.26 -2.27
CA ILE A 295 -22.50 -13.20 -1.29
C ILE A 295 -23.86 -12.55 -0.93
N ALA A 296 -24.70 -12.23 -1.92
CA ALA A 296 -26.04 -11.68 -1.69
C ALA A 296 -26.91 -12.63 -0.86
N ALA A 297 -26.82 -13.93 -1.12
CA ALA A 297 -27.53 -14.95 -0.34
C ALA A 297 -27.09 -14.98 1.13
N ILE A 298 -25.79 -14.80 1.42
CA ILE A 298 -25.28 -14.69 2.80
C ILE A 298 -25.85 -13.44 3.49
N TYR A 299 -25.79 -12.28 2.84
CA TYR A 299 -26.35 -11.05 3.41
C TYR A 299 -27.85 -11.16 3.69
N LYS A 300 -28.61 -11.77 2.79
CA LYS A 300 -30.03 -12.01 2.99
C LYS A 300 -30.32 -12.87 4.23
N ARG A 301 -29.54 -13.93 4.43
CA ARG A 301 -29.68 -14.77 5.64
C ARG A 301 -29.31 -13.99 6.90
N LEU A 302 -28.18 -13.26 6.93
CA LEU A 302 -27.79 -12.47 8.08
C LEU A 302 -28.82 -11.40 8.43
N SER A 303 -29.45 -10.76 7.44
CA SER A 303 -30.49 -9.77 7.66
C SER A 303 -31.74 -10.38 8.27
N SER A 304 -32.12 -11.63 7.92
CA SER A 304 -33.24 -12.33 8.53
C SER A 304 -32.98 -12.72 9.99
N TYR A 305 -31.75 -13.10 10.35
CA TYR A 305 -31.40 -13.35 11.76
C TYR A 305 -31.46 -12.08 12.61
N CYS A 306 -30.97 -10.95 12.12
CA CYS A 306 -31.03 -9.67 12.84
C CYS A 306 -32.46 -9.13 13.02
N GLN A 307 -33.46 -9.61 12.26
CA GLN A 307 -34.85 -9.26 12.45
C GLN A 307 -35.53 -10.12 13.53
N ILE A 308 -35.10 -11.37 13.69
CA ILE A 308 -35.60 -12.30 14.72
C ILE A 308 -35.19 -11.87 16.12
N ASP A 309 -33.95 -11.35 16.29
CA ASP A 309 -33.44 -10.83 17.59
C ASP A 309 -34.09 -9.50 18.03
N ARG A 310 -34.94 -8.88 17.21
CA ARG A 310 -35.65 -7.62 17.51
C ARG A 310 -37.16 -7.80 17.73
N SER A 311 -37.67 -9.01 17.63
CA SER A 311 -39.07 -9.40 17.89
C SER A 311 -39.16 -10.16 19.22
#